data_12fe82ec4b4b7bee9ed3764704f55471
#
_entry.id   12fe82ec4b4b7bee9ed3764704f55471
#
_cell.length_a   1.000
_cell.length_b   1.000
_cell.length_c   1.000
_cell.angle_alpha   90.00
_cell.angle_beta   90.00
_cell.angle_gamma   90.00
#
_symmetry.space_group_name_H-M   'P 1'
#
loop_
_entity.id
_entity.type
_entity.pdbx_description
1 polymer ?
#
loop_
_entity_poly.entity_id
_entity_poly.type
_entity_poly.pdbx_seq_one_letter_code
_entity_poly.pdbx_strand_id
1 'polypeptide(L)'
;MTSSWITTIKRTAATVFTAAAVLVSGCSSPETSDMTSLNSYKYEQELNIIDDNFRNYYQIFVGSFCDSNGDGIGDLNGITSKLDYIQDMGFNGIWLTPIMPSRSYHKYSVEDYYSIDPQFGTMEDFENLSAECEKRGISLLIDLVMNHSSRYHPWFESASQSLRQEPCGAPAEEDCLSETLCPVHNKYVGYYYFEDEKPAGSAAWYQTGTKWYQAVFSENMPELQLDNPDVREEFEQITKFWLDKGIGGFRLDAVKEYFTGNPDKNVEVLNWFCDYCHSINPDCYIVGEVWESFTTYTKYYASSIDSVFGFTMAESDGKIAKTVNLSGKANSAESFAQAMATVEQTIADYSERGIDAPFIGNHDTDRIAGILRYDPARIKEAAGLLLTMSGSPFVYYGDEIGLSGSGRDENKRAPMIWDDNGSGLTYGPPDMERQENRFESVEKQLSDPDSILNYYKRALRIRNENPEIARGTTEVLELSGNSGGDIAAVRRTWNGSSILIVYNLSDEAASLSDAALELDSRNIRGYLAVSSGDEPSLSGELEIPPHSIVFLK
;
A
#
# COMPACT_ATOMS: atom_id res chain seq x y z
N MET A 1 -19.58 28.54 -58.27
CA MET A 1 -18.73 28.74 -59.48
C MET A 1 -17.30 28.57 -59.06
N THR A 2 -16.70 27.53 -59.56
CA THR A 2 -15.33 27.29 -60.03
C THR A 2 -14.22 27.38 -58.98
N SER A 3 -13.69 26.29 -58.56
CA SER A 3 -12.74 25.31 -59.16
C SER A 3 -11.29 25.68 -58.90
N SER A 4 -10.60 24.78 -58.13
CA SER A 4 -9.44 24.00 -58.61
C SER A 4 -8.11 24.78 -58.76
N TRP A 5 -6.97 24.32 -58.19
CA TRP A 5 -6.08 23.31 -58.75
C TRP A 5 -4.90 22.99 -57.78
N ILE A 6 -4.52 21.76 -57.78
CA ILE A 6 -3.36 21.05 -57.23
C ILE A 6 -2.05 21.55 -57.91
N THR A 7 -0.92 21.61 -57.20
CA THR A 7 0.34 21.14 -57.79
C THR A 7 1.38 20.70 -56.70
N THR A 8 1.80 19.47 -56.81
CA THR A 8 2.92 18.80 -56.14
C THR A 8 4.25 19.27 -56.75
N ILE A 9 5.27 19.55 -55.93
CA ILE A 9 6.67 19.50 -56.39
C ILE A 9 7.52 18.79 -55.33
N LYS A 10 8.02 17.60 -55.71
CA LYS A 10 9.17 16.91 -55.08
C LYS A 10 10.44 17.64 -55.54
N ARG A 11 11.36 17.94 -54.64
CA ARG A 11 12.78 18.13 -54.95
C ARG A 11 13.65 17.46 -53.89
N THR A 12 14.34 16.44 -54.31
CA THR A 12 15.50 15.79 -53.70
C THR A 12 16.69 16.74 -53.71
N ALA A 13 17.37 16.91 -52.59
CA ALA A 13 18.73 17.44 -52.59
C ALA A 13 19.56 16.64 -51.59
N ALA A 14 20.55 15.94 -52.09
CA ALA A 14 21.60 15.31 -51.34
C ALA A 14 22.58 16.35 -50.82
N THR A 15 22.94 16.31 -49.57
CA THR A 15 24.03 17.14 -49.05
C THR A 15 24.97 16.25 -48.21
N VAL A 16 26.22 16.40 -48.55
CA VAL A 16 27.43 15.72 -48.12
C VAL A 16 27.67 15.91 -46.62
N PHE A 17 27.92 14.82 -45.88
CA PHE A 17 28.41 14.87 -44.51
C PHE A 17 29.91 15.11 -44.48
N THR A 18 30.34 16.23 -43.91
CA THR A 18 31.71 16.42 -43.41
C THR A 18 31.74 16.08 -41.94
N ALA A 19 32.47 15.06 -41.58
CA ALA A 19 32.70 14.66 -40.21
C ALA A 19 33.65 15.63 -39.51
N ALA A 20 33.15 16.39 -38.53
CA ALA A 20 33.97 17.07 -37.56
C ALA A 20 34.00 16.22 -36.28
N ALA A 21 35.14 15.62 -35.97
CA ALA A 21 35.37 14.93 -34.70
C ALA A 21 35.47 15.98 -33.59
N VAL A 22 34.45 16.08 -32.76
CA VAL A 22 34.52 16.78 -31.46
C VAL A 22 34.92 15.76 -30.43
N LEU A 23 36.12 15.89 -29.88
CA LEU A 23 36.58 15.23 -28.69
C LEU A 23 35.74 15.76 -27.52
N VAL A 24 34.72 15.01 -27.12
CA VAL A 24 34.02 15.20 -25.87
C VAL A 24 34.85 14.49 -24.80
N SER A 25 35.48 15.27 -23.92
CA SER A 25 36.08 14.80 -22.70
C SER A 25 35.01 14.10 -21.88
N GLY A 26 35.19 12.81 -21.61
CA GLY A 26 34.28 12.02 -20.77
C GLY A 26 34.19 12.62 -19.36
N CYS A 27 33.02 13.12 -19.01
CA CYS A 27 32.56 13.00 -17.64
C CYS A 27 32.23 11.52 -17.45
N SER A 28 33.08 10.81 -16.73
CA SER A 28 32.76 9.50 -16.18
C SER A 28 31.51 9.69 -15.31
N SER A 29 30.39 9.16 -15.76
CA SER A 29 29.28 8.79 -14.88
C SER A 29 29.89 8.02 -13.72
N PRO A 30 29.47 8.21 -12.45
CA PRO A 30 29.89 7.32 -11.40
C PRO A 30 29.54 5.91 -11.88
N GLU A 31 30.54 5.03 -11.90
CA GLU A 31 30.34 3.61 -12.13
C GLU A 31 29.25 3.19 -11.11
N THR A 32 28.10 2.75 -11.62
CA THR A 32 27.16 1.99 -10.83
C THR A 32 27.97 0.86 -10.24
N SER A 33 28.24 0.92 -8.94
CA SER A 33 28.95 -0.12 -8.21
C SER A 33 28.27 -1.43 -8.59
N ASP A 34 29.07 -2.35 -9.10
CA ASP A 34 28.64 -3.68 -9.51
C ASP A 34 27.96 -4.36 -8.31
N MET A 35 26.63 -4.25 -8.21
CA MET A 35 25.80 -4.83 -7.16
C MET A 35 25.69 -6.36 -7.32
N THR A 36 26.54 -6.95 -8.16
CA THR A 36 26.54 -8.36 -8.53
C THR A 36 27.21 -9.29 -7.53
N SER A 37 27.80 -8.78 -6.44
CA SER A 37 28.68 -9.63 -5.64
C SER A 37 28.07 -10.30 -4.42
N LEU A 38 26.89 -9.91 -3.96
CA LEU A 38 26.29 -10.52 -2.76
C LEU A 38 24.77 -10.63 -2.94
N ASN A 39 24.23 -11.83 -2.91
CA ASN A 39 22.80 -12.10 -3.16
C ASN A 39 22.30 -11.59 -4.51
N SER A 40 23.14 -11.60 -5.53
CA SER A 40 22.83 -11.01 -6.81
C SER A 40 22.03 -11.95 -7.70
N TYR A 41 21.25 -11.37 -8.60
CA TYR A 41 20.70 -12.06 -9.75
C TYR A 41 21.81 -12.68 -10.58
N LYS A 42 21.75 -13.97 -10.82
CA LYS A 42 22.63 -14.62 -11.80
C LYS A 42 22.26 -14.30 -13.26
N TYR A 43 21.07 -13.72 -13.45
CA TYR A 43 20.55 -13.37 -14.78
C TYR A 43 19.94 -11.98 -14.73
N GLU A 44 20.54 -11.04 -15.44
CA GLU A 44 19.92 -9.75 -15.72
C GLU A 44 18.79 -10.00 -16.73
N GLN A 45 17.56 -9.84 -16.28
CA GLN A 45 16.38 -9.79 -17.14
C GLN A 45 15.86 -8.37 -17.16
N GLU A 46 15.22 -7.99 -18.27
CA GLU A 46 14.42 -6.79 -18.29
C GLU A 46 13.26 -6.93 -17.29
N LEU A 47 12.93 -5.84 -16.61
CA LEU A 47 11.77 -5.80 -15.75
C LEU A 47 10.51 -6.08 -16.59
N ASN A 48 9.67 -6.98 -16.14
CA ASN A 48 8.41 -7.31 -16.78
C ASN A 48 7.26 -6.72 -15.94
N ILE A 49 7.24 -5.40 -15.86
CA ILE A 49 6.19 -4.66 -15.17
C ILE A 49 4.98 -4.61 -16.09
N ILE A 50 3.89 -5.20 -15.64
CA ILE A 50 2.60 -5.20 -16.33
C ILE A 50 1.78 -4.08 -15.74
N ASP A 51 1.16 -3.29 -16.60
CA ASP A 51 0.26 -2.21 -16.18
C ASP A 51 -1.13 -2.79 -15.86
N ASP A 52 -1.26 -3.26 -14.64
CA ASP A 52 -2.49 -3.78 -14.04
C ASP A 52 -2.51 -3.51 -12.53
N ASN A 53 -3.50 -4.04 -11.82
CA ASN A 53 -3.67 -3.80 -10.38
C ASN A 53 -2.79 -4.68 -9.47
N PHE A 54 -1.95 -5.57 -10.02
CA PHE A 54 -0.95 -6.31 -9.27
C PHE A 54 0.34 -5.50 -9.11
N ARG A 55 0.36 -4.61 -8.13
CA ARG A 55 1.46 -3.67 -7.88
C ARG A 55 2.14 -3.92 -6.55
N ASN A 56 3.34 -3.37 -6.39
CA ASN A 56 4.05 -3.30 -5.11
C ASN A 56 3.83 -1.91 -4.55
N TYR A 57 2.98 -1.79 -3.53
CA TYR A 57 2.63 -0.50 -2.96
C TYR A 57 3.59 -0.09 -1.84
N TYR A 58 3.94 1.18 -1.85
CA TYR A 58 4.69 1.86 -0.80
C TYR A 58 3.75 2.80 -0.05
N GLN A 59 3.45 2.49 1.20
CA GLN A 59 2.60 3.33 2.04
C GLN A 59 3.40 4.47 2.65
N ILE A 60 2.93 5.70 2.50
CA ILE A 60 3.59 6.91 2.98
C ILE A 60 2.70 7.64 3.99
N PHE A 61 3.20 7.82 5.22
CA PHE A 61 2.63 8.79 6.15
C PHE A 61 3.25 10.16 5.83
N VAL A 62 2.47 11.03 5.16
CA VAL A 62 2.97 12.23 4.48
C VAL A 62 3.77 13.13 5.40
N GLY A 63 3.23 13.45 6.59
CA GLY A 63 3.85 14.39 7.53
C GLY A 63 5.21 13.96 8.09
N SER A 64 5.61 12.68 7.92
CA SER A 64 6.87 12.15 8.47
C SER A 64 7.84 11.65 7.39
N PHE A 65 7.49 11.78 6.10
CA PHE A 65 8.27 11.17 5.03
C PHE A 65 9.45 12.04 4.57
N CYS A 66 9.18 13.23 4.07
CA CYS A 66 10.24 14.13 3.60
C CYS A 66 9.76 15.59 3.64
N ASP A 67 10.49 16.43 4.36
CA ASP A 67 10.28 17.88 4.42
C ASP A 67 11.05 18.55 3.28
N SER A 68 10.36 19.21 2.35
CA SER A 68 10.97 19.90 1.22
C SER A 68 11.18 21.40 1.45
N ASN A 69 10.47 21.99 2.39
CA ASN A 69 10.40 23.44 2.60
C ASN A 69 11.11 23.90 3.89
N GLY A 70 11.47 22.98 4.79
CA GLY A 70 12.23 23.25 6.01
C GLY A 70 11.37 23.64 7.21
N ASP A 71 10.06 23.35 7.19
CA ASP A 71 9.15 23.64 8.30
C ASP A 71 9.05 22.50 9.33
N GLY A 72 9.66 21.36 9.03
CA GLY A 72 9.71 20.18 9.89
C GLY A 72 8.54 19.21 9.68
N ILE A 73 7.69 19.45 8.68
CA ILE A 73 6.56 18.60 8.31
C ILE A 73 6.81 18.06 6.90
N GLY A 74 6.60 16.76 6.69
CA GLY A 74 6.69 16.16 5.36
C GLY A 74 5.57 16.68 4.45
N ASP A 75 5.87 16.82 3.17
CA ASP A 75 4.97 17.43 2.20
C ASP A 75 4.97 16.73 0.83
N LEU A 76 4.06 17.10 -0.07
CA LEU A 76 3.89 16.49 -1.39
C LEU A 76 5.11 16.71 -2.30
N ASN A 77 5.78 17.85 -2.21
CA ASN A 77 7.01 18.11 -2.94
C ASN A 77 8.18 17.27 -2.41
N GLY A 78 8.22 17.01 -1.10
CA GLY A 78 9.13 16.06 -0.47
C GLY A 78 8.95 14.66 -1.06
N ILE A 79 7.70 14.18 -1.20
CA ILE A 79 7.40 12.90 -1.85
C ILE A 79 7.84 12.92 -3.31
N THR A 80 7.50 13.96 -4.05
CA THR A 80 7.90 14.13 -5.45
C THR A 80 9.41 14.04 -5.63
N SER A 81 10.18 14.64 -4.71
CA SER A 81 11.65 14.60 -4.72
C SER A 81 12.24 13.20 -4.49
N LYS A 82 11.46 12.25 -3.97
CA LYS A 82 11.86 10.88 -3.64
C LYS A 82 11.28 9.82 -4.60
N LEU A 83 10.59 10.22 -5.66
CA LEU A 83 10.00 9.27 -6.61
C LEU A 83 11.06 8.41 -7.32
N ASP A 84 12.24 8.94 -7.59
CA ASP A 84 13.32 8.15 -8.18
C ASP A 84 13.80 7.05 -7.23
N TYR A 85 13.90 7.35 -5.91
CA TYR A 85 14.19 6.34 -4.89
C TYR A 85 13.11 5.25 -4.85
N ILE A 86 11.83 5.65 -4.84
CA ILE A 86 10.70 4.72 -4.78
C ILE A 86 10.70 3.79 -6.01
N GLN A 87 10.92 4.35 -7.20
CA GLN A 87 11.01 3.59 -8.45
C GLN A 87 12.23 2.65 -8.46
N ASP A 88 13.40 3.14 -8.03
CA ASP A 88 14.64 2.37 -7.96
C ASP A 88 14.57 1.21 -6.97
N MET A 89 13.79 1.35 -5.91
CA MET A 89 13.49 0.26 -4.99
C MET A 89 12.65 -0.85 -5.64
N GLY A 90 11.87 -0.54 -6.67
CA GLY A 90 10.99 -1.47 -7.38
C GLY A 90 9.52 -1.35 -7.00
N PHE A 91 9.13 -0.29 -6.30
CA PHE A 91 7.72 0.04 -6.06
C PHE A 91 7.11 0.66 -7.31
N ASN A 92 5.89 0.25 -7.65
CA ASN A 92 5.10 0.77 -8.76
C ASN A 92 3.69 1.18 -8.34
N GLY A 93 3.47 1.33 -7.04
CA GLY A 93 2.29 1.91 -6.43
C GLY A 93 2.67 2.69 -5.18
N ILE A 94 1.95 3.77 -4.89
CA ILE A 94 2.06 4.57 -3.67
C ILE A 94 0.67 4.68 -3.05
N TRP A 95 0.58 4.51 -1.74
CA TRP A 95 -0.58 4.88 -0.95
C TRP A 95 -0.21 6.01 0.00
N LEU A 96 -0.87 7.17 -0.15
CA LEU A 96 -0.76 8.29 0.78
C LEU A 96 -1.82 8.17 1.88
N THR A 97 -1.41 8.27 3.16
CA THR A 97 -2.36 8.54 4.23
C THR A 97 -3.10 9.85 3.99
N PRO A 98 -4.23 10.16 4.68
CA PRO A 98 -5.09 11.28 4.30
C PRO A 98 -4.33 12.59 4.11
N ILE A 99 -4.64 13.30 3.02
CA ILE A 99 -4.00 14.55 2.58
C ILE A 99 -4.94 15.76 2.64
N MET A 100 -6.20 15.54 2.99
CA MET A 100 -7.22 16.58 3.08
C MET A 100 -7.06 17.40 4.37
N PRO A 101 -7.58 18.65 4.40
CA PRO A 101 -7.56 19.51 5.58
C PRO A 101 -8.13 18.83 6.81
N SER A 102 -7.38 18.89 7.90
CA SER A 102 -7.77 18.33 9.19
C SER A 102 -6.96 18.96 10.31
N ARG A 103 -7.61 19.22 11.46
CA ARG A 103 -6.92 19.67 12.69
C ARG A 103 -6.13 18.57 13.38
N SER A 104 -6.43 17.31 13.11
CA SER A 104 -5.64 16.20 13.62
C SER A 104 -4.34 16.04 12.83
N TYR A 105 -3.26 15.65 13.51
CA TYR A 105 -1.97 15.42 12.83
C TYR A 105 -2.04 14.25 11.84
N HIS A 106 -2.90 13.27 12.13
CA HIS A 106 -3.08 12.05 11.31
C HIS A 106 -4.02 12.25 10.12
N LYS A 107 -4.76 13.38 10.07
CA LYS A 107 -5.65 13.80 8.99
C LYS A 107 -6.91 12.95 8.76
N TYR A 108 -7.20 11.94 9.58
CA TYR A 108 -8.43 11.13 9.43
C TYR A 108 -9.72 11.89 9.81
N SER A 109 -9.65 13.06 10.48
CA SER A 109 -10.82 13.93 10.73
C SER A 109 -10.94 14.95 9.62
N VAL A 110 -11.49 14.57 8.47
CA VAL A 110 -11.55 15.40 7.25
C VAL A 110 -12.49 16.60 7.42
N GLU A 111 -12.01 17.80 7.12
CA GLU A 111 -12.76 19.06 7.16
C GLU A 111 -13.19 19.55 5.76
N ASP A 112 -12.50 19.12 4.72
CA ASP A 112 -12.82 19.42 3.31
C ASP A 112 -12.29 18.30 2.41
N TYR A 113 -13.17 17.65 1.66
CA TYR A 113 -12.80 16.54 0.77
C TYR A 113 -12.23 16.97 -0.59
N TYR A 114 -12.24 18.27 -0.91
CA TYR A 114 -11.87 18.81 -2.23
C TYR A 114 -10.57 19.60 -2.24
N SER A 115 -9.84 19.65 -1.14
CA SER A 115 -8.59 20.41 -1.04
C SER A 115 -7.47 19.62 -0.36
N ILE A 116 -6.27 20.14 -0.51
CA ILE A 116 -5.06 19.63 0.15
C ILE A 116 -4.85 20.38 1.45
N ASP A 117 -4.46 19.67 2.51
CA ASP A 117 -4.08 20.31 3.76
C ASP A 117 -2.90 21.27 3.52
N PRO A 118 -3.01 22.55 3.94
CA PRO A 118 -1.95 23.54 3.72
C PRO A 118 -0.57 23.16 4.29
N GLN A 119 -0.51 22.22 5.25
CA GLN A 119 0.77 21.68 5.76
C GLN A 119 1.46 20.79 4.74
N PHE A 120 0.69 20.18 3.83
CA PHE A 120 1.23 19.24 2.83
C PHE A 120 1.47 19.87 1.46
N GLY A 121 0.98 21.09 1.24
CA GLY A 121 1.16 21.82 -0.01
C GLY A 121 -0.15 22.32 -0.62
N THR A 122 -0.16 22.44 -1.92
CA THR A 122 -1.29 22.94 -2.72
C THR A 122 -1.86 21.85 -3.63
N MET A 123 -3.01 22.14 -4.25
CA MET A 123 -3.55 21.26 -5.29
C MET A 123 -2.61 21.17 -6.51
N GLU A 124 -1.88 22.23 -6.86
CA GLU A 124 -0.87 22.21 -7.93
C GLU A 124 0.29 21.26 -7.59
N ASP A 125 0.74 21.23 -6.34
CA ASP A 125 1.77 20.27 -5.86
C ASP A 125 1.26 18.83 -5.96
N PHE A 126 -0.01 18.58 -5.65
CA PHE A 126 -0.63 17.27 -5.80
C PHE A 126 -0.74 16.84 -7.27
N GLU A 127 -1.23 17.73 -8.15
CA GLU A 127 -1.33 17.45 -9.58
C GLU A 127 0.06 17.19 -10.19
N ASN A 128 1.10 17.88 -9.72
CA ASN A 128 2.48 17.61 -10.11
C ASN A 128 2.96 16.25 -9.63
N LEU A 129 2.69 15.88 -8.36
CA LEU A 129 3.02 14.56 -7.84
C LEU A 129 2.32 13.44 -8.64
N SER A 130 1.03 13.59 -8.91
CA SER A 130 0.24 12.64 -9.72
C SER A 130 0.84 12.46 -11.12
N ALA A 131 1.14 13.57 -11.81
CA ALA A 131 1.75 13.54 -13.14
C ALA A 131 3.16 12.92 -13.13
N GLU A 132 3.97 13.17 -12.10
CA GLU A 132 5.30 12.57 -11.96
C GLU A 132 5.23 11.07 -11.62
N CYS A 133 4.21 10.62 -10.88
CA CYS A 133 3.91 9.20 -10.67
C CYS A 133 3.52 8.52 -11.99
N GLU A 134 2.59 9.09 -12.75
CA GLU A 134 2.14 8.57 -14.05
C GLU A 134 3.33 8.37 -15.01
N LYS A 135 4.21 9.37 -15.15
CA LYS A 135 5.43 9.29 -15.99
C LYS A 135 6.34 8.12 -15.64
N ARG A 136 6.33 7.67 -14.39
CA ARG A 136 7.14 6.56 -13.88
C ARG A 136 6.38 5.23 -13.84
N GLY A 137 5.12 5.19 -14.28
CA GLY A 137 4.25 4.01 -14.16
C GLY A 137 3.88 3.66 -12.72
N ILE A 138 3.91 4.63 -11.81
CA ILE A 138 3.53 4.48 -10.40
C ILE A 138 2.06 4.84 -10.25
N SER A 139 1.25 3.90 -9.76
CA SER A 139 -0.16 4.14 -9.41
C SER A 139 -0.25 4.87 -8.07
N LEU A 140 -0.94 5.99 -8.02
CA LEU A 140 -1.10 6.80 -6.81
C LEU A 140 -2.47 6.55 -6.17
N LEU A 141 -2.51 6.01 -4.96
CA LEU A 141 -3.72 5.85 -4.15
C LEU A 141 -3.77 6.94 -3.08
N ILE A 142 -4.96 7.47 -2.85
CA ILE A 142 -5.23 8.33 -1.69
C ILE A 142 -6.15 7.63 -0.70
N ASP A 143 -6.02 8.00 0.56
CA ASP A 143 -6.91 7.53 1.62
C ASP A 143 -8.25 8.26 1.56
N LEU A 144 -9.36 7.53 1.52
CA LEU A 144 -10.71 8.10 1.50
C LEU A 144 -11.47 7.70 2.76
N VAL A 145 -11.73 8.69 3.60
CA VAL A 145 -12.45 8.50 4.87
C VAL A 145 -13.95 8.70 4.62
N MET A 146 -14.69 7.60 4.42
CA MET A 146 -16.14 7.65 4.18
C MET A 146 -16.97 7.35 5.42
N ASN A 147 -16.39 6.68 6.43
CA ASN A 147 -17.14 6.31 7.63
C ASN A 147 -17.60 7.54 8.43
N HIS A 148 -16.78 8.57 8.49
CA HIS A 148 -17.01 9.77 9.31
C HIS A 148 -16.40 11.00 8.66
N SER A 149 -16.80 12.17 9.12
CA SER A 149 -16.13 13.45 8.83
C SER A 149 -15.56 14.06 10.10
N SER A 150 -14.88 15.20 10.00
CA SER A 150 -14.58 16.02 11.16
C SER A 150 -15.87 16.64 11.73
N ARG A 151 -15.93 16.81 13.08
CA ARG A 151 -16.97 17.65 13.69
C ARG A 151 -16.90 19.12 13.24
N TYR A 152 -15.80 19.53 12.62
CA TYR A 152 -15.57 20.85 12.04
C TYR A 152 -15.83 20.88 10.53
N HIS A 153 -16.26 19.77 9.95
CA HIS A 153 -16.71 19.73 8.56
C HIS A 153 -17.96 20.60 8.39
N PRO A 154 -18.08 21.41 7.34
CA PRO A 154 -19.25 22.29 7.13
C PRO A 154 -20.59 21.56 7.22
N TRP A 155 -20.68 20.31 6.79
CA TRP A 155 -21.88 19.49 6.90
C TRP A 155 -22.30 19.28 8.36
N PHE A 156 -21.37 18.87 9.24
CA PHE A 156 -21.69 18.63 10.65
C PHE A 156 -21.93 19.94 11.41
N GLU A 157 -21.16 21.00 11.13
CA GLU A 157 -21.39 22.30 11.75
C GLU A 157 -22.76 22.84 11.41
N SER A 158 -23.18 22.79 10.13
CA SER A 158 -24.50 23.21 9.67
C SER A 158 -25.61 22.38 10.32
N ALA A 159 -25.50 21.03 10.33
CA ALA A 159 -26.43 20.13 11.01
C ALA A 159 -26.56 20.47 12.51
N SER A 160 -25.44 20.59 13.21
CA SER A 160 -25.37 20.87 14.63
C SER A 160 -25.97 22.27 14.99
N GLN A 161 -25.78 23.27 14.12
CA GLN A 161 -26.36 24.61 14.31
C GLN A 161 -27.87 24.60 14.12
N SER A 162 -28.36 23.91 13.08
CA SER A 162 -29.79 23.83 12.80
C SER A 162 -30.56 23.08 13.90
N LEU A 163 -29.98 22.02 14.46
CA LEU A 163 -30.59 21.25 15.56
C LEU A 163 -30.75 22.04 16.87
N ARG A 164 -30.19 23.25 16.97
CA ARG A 164 -30.38 24.18 18.11
C ARG A 164 -31.50 25.18 17.86
N GLN A 165 -32.11 25.16 16.68
CA GLN A 165 -33.20 26.06 16.30
C GLN A 165 -34.54 25.34 16.39
N GLU A 166 -35.61 26.14 16.48
CA GLU A 166 -36.98 25.64 16.36
C GLU A 166 -37.33 25.36 14.90
N PRO A 167 -38.08 24.30 14.62
CA PRO A 167 -38.59 24.03 13.26
C PRO A 167 -39.36 25.25 12.71
N CYS A 168 -39.16 25.53 11.42
CA CYS A 168 -39.82 26.69 10.78
C CYS A 168 -41.34 26.55 10.62
N GLY A 169 -41.90 25.34 10.77
CA GLY A 169 -43.32 25.05 10.61
C GLY A 169 -43.81 25.05 9.15
N ALA A 170 -42.95 25.31 8.18
CA ALA A 170 -43.28 25.18 6.75
C ALA A 170 -43.43 23.70 6.37
N PRO A 171 -44.45 23.35 5.57
CA PRO A 171 -44.68 21.95 5.17
C PRO A 171 -43.74 21.47 4.05
N ALA A 172 -43.15 22.37 3.30
CA ALA A 172 -42.24 22.10 2.22
C ALA A 172 -40.94 22.90 2.37
N GLU A 173 -39.84 22.37 1.84
CA GLU A 173 -38.50 22.98 1.88
C GLU A 173 -38.50 24.34 1.16
N GLU A 174 -39.15 24.45 0.01
CA GLU A 174 -39.28 25.65 -0.80
C GLU A 174 -39.99 26.81 -0.08
N ASP A 175 -40.77 26.51 0.97
CA ASP A 175 -41.44 27.51 1.84
C ASP A 175 -40.57 27.87 3.05
N CYS A 176 -39.43 27.26 3.25
CA CYS A 176 -38.52 27.50 4.36
C CYS A 176 -37.67 28.76 4.12
N LEU A 177 -37.76 29.75 5.03
CA LEU A 177 -37.01 30.99 4.89
C LEU A 177 -35.49 30.86 5.14
N SER A 178 -35.05 29.72 5.69
CA SER A 178 -33.66 29.48 6.02
C SER A 178 -33.39 27.97 6.15
N GLU A 179 -33.27 27.30 5.02
CA GLU A 179 -33.08 25.84 4.93
C GLU A 179 -31.92 25.37 5.78
N THR A 180 -30.75 26.02 5.67
CA THR A 180 -29.52 25.65 6.39
C THR A 180 -29.59 25.85 7.91
N LEU A 181 -30.60 26.58 8.40
CA LEU A 181 -30.83 26.79 9.83
C LEU A 181 -32.06 26.06 10.37
N CYS A 182 -32.83 25.40 9.51
CA CYS A 182 -34.01 24.68 9.91
C CYS A 182 -33.70 23.20 10.18
N PRO A 183 -33.98 22.66 11.38
CA PRO A 183 -33.67 21.28 11.71
C PRO A 183 -34.46 20.24 10.87
N VAL A 184 -35.52 20.68 10.20
CA VAL A 184 -36.38 19.80 9.35
C VAL A 184 -35.94 19.81 7.88
N HIS A 185 -35.46 20.98 7.38
CA HIS A 185 -35.14 21.14 5.95
C HIS A 185 -33.64 21.17 5.65
N ASN A 186 -32.77 21.22 6.67
CA ASN A 186 -31.34 21.14 6.46
C ASN A 186 -30.95 19.69 6.09
N LYS A 187 -30.57 19.47 4.83
CA LYS A 187 -30.16 18.15 4.33
C LYS A 187 -29.06 17.50 5.16
N TYR A 188 -28.15 18.32 5.71
CA TYR A 188 -27.01 17.82 6.49
C TYR A 188 -27.41 17.18 7.84
N VAL A 189 -28.62 17.44 8.36
CA VAL A 189 -29.14 16.70 9.52
C VAL A 189 -29.30 15.21 9.19
N GLY A 190 -29.70 14.91 7.96
CA GLY A 190 -29.80 13.53 7.47
C GLY A 190 -28.45 12.86 7.15
N TYR A 191 -27.34 13.59 7.16
CA TYR A 191 -26.02 13.02 6.86
C TYR A 191 -25.41 12.28 8.04
N TYR A 192 -25.89 12.52 9.26
CA TYR A 192 -25.35 11.97 10.50
C TYR A 192 -26.44 11.30 11.34
N TYR A 193 -26.02 10.44 12.25
CA TYR A 193 -26.92 9.80 13.22
C TYR A 193 -27.13 10.74 14.42
N PHE A 194 -28.36 11.22 14.62
CA PHE A 194 -28.75 12.06 15.76
C PHE A 194 -29.89 11.42 16.54
N GLU A 195 -29.81 11.46 17.88
CA GLU A 195 -30.82 10.96 18.81
C GLU A 195 -31.16 12.00 19.88
N ASP A 196 -32.40 11.96 20.41
CA ASP A 196 -32.81 12.83 21.50
C ASP A 196 -32.16 12.45 22.84
N GLU A 197 -31.95 11.17 23.05
CA GLU A 197 -31.33 10.62 24.26
C GLU A 197 -30.16 9.71 23.88
N LYS A 198 -29.14 9.66 24.74
CA LYS A 198 -28.02 8.75 24.54
C LYS A 198 -28.50 7.30 24.52
N PRO A 199 -28.26 6.55 23.43
CA PRO A 199 -28.60 5.14 23.37
C PRO A 199 -27.97 4.34 24.49
N ALA A 200 -28.76 3.50 25.15
CA ALA A 200 -28.33 2.72 26.28
C ALA A 200 -27.24 1.70 25.90
N GLY A 201 -26.19 1.62 26.71
CA GLY A 201 -25.12 0.62 26.52
C GLY A 201 -24.06 0.99 25.47
N SER A 202 -24.17 2.14 24.81
CA SER A 202 -23.17 2.61 23.84
C SER A 202 -22.28 3.71 24.40
N ALA A 203 -20.95 3.54 24.28
CA ALA A 203 -19.98 4.58 24.60
C ALA A 203 -19.79 5.59 23.44
N ALA A 204 -20.11 5.19 22.21
CA ALA A 204 -19.83 5.90 20.97
C ALA A 204 -20.83 7.03 20.63
N TRP A 205 -21.40 7.67 21.62
CA TRP A 205 -22.35 8.77 21.44
C TRP A 205 -21.95 10.00 22.27
N TYR A 206 -21.90 11.14 21.61
CA TYR A 206 -21.47 12.43 22.16
C TYR A 206 -22.55 13.48 21.98
N GLN A 207 -22.52 14.55 22.77
CA GLN A 207 -23.57 15.54 22.80
C GLN A 207 -23.24 16.78 21.95
N THR A 208 -24.24 17.24 21.17
CA THR A 208 -24.23 18.54 20.53
C THR A 208 -25.57 19.25 20.78
N GLY A 209 -25.56 20.38 21.52
CA GLY A 209 -26.80 21.02 21.97
C GLY A 209 -27.65 20.10 22.83
N THR A 210 -28.88 19.82 22.40
CA THR A 210 -29.81 18.89 23.05
C THR A 210 -29.81 17.47 22.46
N LYS A 211 -29.05 17.26 21.37
CA LYS A 211 -29.00 15.97 20.65
C LYS A 211 -27.72 15.21 20.94
N TRP A 212 -27.77 13.91 20.73
CA TRP A 212 -26.64 13.02 20.76
C TRP A 212 -26.32 12.58 19.32
N TYR A 213 -25.03 12.51 18.96
CA TYR A 213 -24.57 12.02 17.66
C TYR A 213 -23.63 10.84 17.84
N GLN A 214 -23.64 9.94 16.87
CA GLN A 214 -22.77 8.77 16.85
C GLN A 214 -21.35 9.14 16.35
N ALA A 215 -20.33 8.61 17.03
CA ALA A 215 -18.93 8.77 16.65
C ALA A 215 -18.08 7.66 17.29
N VAL A 216 -17.87 6.57 16.58
CA VAL A 216 -17.23 5.35 17.11
C VAL A 216 -15.79 5.59 17.54
N PHE A 217 -15.02 6.34 16.76
CA PHE A 217 -13.59 6.55 17.04
C PHE A 217 -13.34 7.67 18.08
N SER A 218 -13.96 8.82 17.91
CA SER A 218 -13.82 9.92 18.87
C SER A 218 -14.94 10.95 18.69
N GLU A 219 -15.16 11.81 19.69
CA GLU A 219 -16.12 12.93 19.58
C GLU A 219 -15.86 13.86 18.38
N ASN A 220 -14.66 13.84 17.82
CA ASN A 220 -14.28 14.68 16.67
C ASN A 220 -14.56 14.02 15.31
N MET A 221 -15.10 12.80 15.31
CA MET A 221 -15.32 11.98 14.09
C MET A 221 -16.78 11.50 14.01
N PRO A 222 -17.76 12.41 13.81
CA PRO A 222 -19.17 12.03 13.65
C PRO A 222 -19.39 11.14 12.43
N GLU A 223 -20.11 10.04 12.62
CA GLU A 223 -20.35 9.04 11.58
C GLU A 223 -21.37 9.49 10.55
N LEU A 224 -21.06 9.22 9.29
CA LEU A 224 -21.90 9.53 8.14
C LEU A 224 -22.91 8.40 7.87
N GLN A 225 -24.13 8.77 7.48
CA GLN A 225 -25.17 7.81 7.10
C GLN A 225 -25.00 7.37 5.64
N LEU A 226 -24.21 6.31 5.41
CA LEU A 226 -23.96 5.79 4.06
C LEU A 226 -25.18 5.13 3.39
N ASP A 227 -26.32 5.04 4.09
CA ASP A 227 -27.64 4.72 3.49
C ASP A 227 -28.33 5.94 2.88
N ASN A 228 -27.92 7.15 3.27
CA ASN A 228 -28.52 8.37 2.76
C ASN A 228 -28.05 8.58 1.31
N PRO A 229 -28.99 8.68 0.31
CA PRO A 229 -28.62 8.88 -1.07
C PRO A 229 -27.86 10.20 -1.32
N ASP A 230 -28.14 11.25 -0.56
CA ASP A 230 -27.44 12.53 -0.71
C ASP A 230 -25.98 12.41 -0.25
N VAL A 231 -25.70 11.61 0.81
CA VAL A 231 -24.32 11.32 1.24
C VAL A 231 -23.60 10.50 0.15
N ARG A 232 -24.27 9.53 -0.46
CA ARG A 232 -23.70 8.76 -1.57
C ARG A 232 -23.38 9.65 -2.77
N GLU A 233 -24.26 10.59 -3.12
CA GLU A 233 -24.03 11.54 -4.21
C GLU A 233 -22.81 12.44 -3.92
N GLU A 234 -22.65 12.92 -2.68
CA GLU A 234 -21.45 13.69 -2.29
C GLU A 234 -20.17 12.86 -2.51
N PHE A 235 -20.14 11.57 -2.09
CA PHE A 235 -18.97 10.72 -2.31
C PHE A 235 -18.75 10.36 -3.78
N GLU A 236 -19.77 10.25 -4.59
CA GLU A 236 -19.65 10.10 -6.03
C GLU A 236 -18.95 11.32 -6.66
N GLN A 237 -19.33 12.54 -6.24
CA GLN A 237 -18.70 13.78 -6.72
C GLN A 237 -17.24 13.89 -6.23
N ILE A 238 -16.97 13.57 -4.96
CA ILE A 238 -15.61 13.53 -4.38
C ILE A 238 -14.73 12.54 -5.17
N THR A 239 -15.23 11.33 -5.38
CA THR A 239 -14.54 10.27 -6.13
C THR A 239 -14.19 10.73 -7.54
N LYS A 240 -15.17 11.28 -8.26
CA LYS A 240 -14.93 11.79 -9.61
C LYS A 240 -13.89 12.92 -9.61
N PHE A 241 -13.96 13.83 -8.65
CA PHE A 241 -13.01 14.93 -8.53
C PHE A 241 -11.56 14.43 -8.41
N TRP A 242 -11.31 13.43 -7.57
CA TRP A 242 -9.96 12.90 -7.38
C TRP A 242 -9.50 12.02 -8.55
N LEU A 243 -10.38 11.20 -9.14
CA LEU A 243 -10.06 10.42 -10.34
C LEU A 243 -9.72 11.33 -11.54
N ASP A 244 -10.43 12.44 -11.70
CA ASP A 244 -10.12 13.45 -12.74
C ASP A 244 -8.73 14.10 -12.54
N LYS A 245 -8.11 13.97 -11.35
CA LYS A 245 -6.74 14.44 -11.06
C LYS A 245 -5.66 13.37 -11.26
N GLY A 246 -6.03 12.22 -11.81
CA GLY A 246 -5.08 11.19 -12.25
C GLY A 246 -4.64 10.22 -11.17
N ILE A 247 -5.38 10.10 -10.06
CA ILE A 247 -5.10 9.01 -9.10
C ILE A 247 -5.48 7.65 -9.66
N GLY A 248 -4.76 6.61 -9.24
CA GLY A 248 -5.01 5.22 -9.61
C GLY A 248 -6.10 4.53 -8.81
N GLY A 249 -6.57 5.13 -7.72
CA GLY A 249 -7.62 4.56 -6.89
C GLY A 249 -7.61 5.02 -5.44
N PHE A 250 -8.22 4.22 -4.57
CA PHE A 250 -8.47 4.60 -3.18
C PHE A 250 -8.12 3.50 -2.18
N ARG A 251 -7.60 3.90 -1.03
CA ARG A 251 -7.70 3.09 0.20
C ARG A 251 -8.92 3.58 0.98
N LEU A 252 -9.79 2.66 1.33
CA LEU A 252 -11.00 2.94 2.11
C LEU A 252 -10.74 2.70 3.59
N ASP A 253 -10.91 3.78 4.37
CA ASP A 253 -10.74 3.75 5.82
C ASP A 253 -11.91 3.05 6.50
N ALA A 254 -11.61 2.27 7.56
CA ALA A 254 -12.56 1.74 8.54
C ALA A 254 -13.83 1.07 7.94
N VAL A 255 -13.68 0.31 6.86
CA VAL A 255 -14.81 -0.30 6.12
C VAL A 255 -15.75 -1.11 7.01
N LYS A 256 -15.21 -1.79 8.03
CA LYS A 256 -16.04 -2.59 8.95
C LYS A 256 -16.98 -1.76 9.81
N GLU A 257 -16.72 -0.47 9.95
CA GLU A 257 -17.48 0.44 10.79
C GLU A 257 -18.58 1.21 10.01
N TYR A 258 -18.62 1.13 8.68
CA TYR A 258 -19.68 1.75 7.87
C TYR A 258 -21.08 1.43 8.39
N PHE A 259 -21.28 0.18 8.82
CA PHE A 259 -22.39 -0.28 9.65
C PHE A 259 -21.83 -1.27 10.66
N THR A 260 -21.40 -0.78 11.81
CA THR A 260 -20.76 -1.57 12.86
C THR A 260 -21.53 -2.85 13.16
N GLY A 261 -20.88 -4.00 13.02
CA GLY A 261 -21.46 -5.32 13.28
C GLY A 261 -22.39 -5.86 12.18
N ASN A 262 -22.50 -5.20 11.03
CA ASN A 262 -23.31 -5.64 9.90
C ASN A 262 -22.47 -5.79 8.59
N PRO A 263 -21.70 -6.89 8.44
CA PRO A 263 -20.86 -7.10 7.26
C PRO A 263 -21.63 -7.11 5.93
N ASP A 264 -22.85 -7.65 5.91
CA ASP A 264 -23.64 -7.72 4.67
C ASP A 264 -23.98 -6.33 4.15
N LYS A 265 -24.26 -5.40 5.06
CA LYS A 265 -24.54 -4.02 4.72
C LYS A 265 -23.28 -3.26 4.28
N ASN A 266 -22.14 -3.57 4.89
CA ASN A 266 -20.84 -3.04 4.47
C ASN A 266 -20.49 -3.51 3.05
N VAL A 267 -20.77 -4.77 2.71
CA VAL A 267 -20.63 -5.32 1.34
C VAL A 267 -21.54 -4.58 0.35
N GLU A 268 -22.77 -4.22 0.73
CA GLU A 268 -23.67 -3.41 -0.12
C GLU A 268 -23.09 -2.03 -0.42
N VAL A 269 -22.54 -1.35 0.61
CA VAL A 269 -21.87 -0.04 0.43
C VAL A 269 -20.66 -0.17 -0.49
N LEU A 270 -19.85 -1.21 -0.31
CA LEU A 270 -18.70 -1.46 -1.19
C LEU A 270 -19.13 -1.71 -2.63
N ASN A 271 -20.20 -2.48 -2.88
CA ASN A 271 -20.73 -2.67 -4.22
C ASN A 271 -21.08 -1.34 -4.89
N TRP A 272 -21.89 -0.51 -4.21
CA TRP A 272 -22.22 0.81 -4.72
C TRP A 272 -20.97 1.65 -5.05
N PHE A 273 -20.05 1.77 -4.11
CA PHE A 273 -18.89 2.64 -4.26
C PHE A 273 -17.91 2.12 -5.33
N CYS A 274 -17.56 0.83 -5.28
CA CYS A 274 -16.61 0.25 -6.24
C CYS A 274 -17.18 0.21 -7.66
N ASP A 275 -18.46 -0.14 -7.82
CA ASP A 275 -19.13 -0.10 -9.13
C ASP A 275 -19.15 1.31 -9.72
N TYR A 276 -19.36 2.34 -8.89
CA TYR A 276 -19.26 3.73 -9.32
C TYR A 276 -17.83 4.08 -9.77
N CYS A 277 -16.82 3.77 -8.99
CA CYS A 277 -15.41 4.01 -9.34
C CYS A 277 -15.05 3.33 -10.67
N HIS A 278 -15.36 2.03 -10.80
CA HIS A 278 -15.09 1.25 -12.03
C HIS A 278 -15.89 1.73 -13.24
N SER A 279 -17.03 2.40 -13.03
CA SER A 279 -17.80 3.02 -14.13
C SER A 279 -17.10 4.25 -14.71
N ILE A 280 -16.27 4.96 -13.90
CA ILE A 280 -15.47 6.12 -14.32
C ILE A 280 -14.12 5.64 -14.88
N ASN A 281 -13.42 4.80 -14.13
CA ASN A 281 -12.15 4.23 -14.52
C ASN A 281 -12.15 2.71 -14.22
N PRO A 282 -12.25 1.84 -15.24
CA PRO A 282 -12.26 0.39 -15.05
C PRO A 282 -11.02 -0.18 -14.37
N ASP A 283 -9.89 0.54 -14.43
CA ASP A 283 -8.61 0.16 -13.83
C ASP A 283 -8.40 0.79 -12.44
N CYS A 284 -9.40 1.52 -11.91
CA CYS A 284 -9.37 2.06 -10.57
C CYS A 284 -9.17 0.93 -9.55
N TYR A 285 -8.11 1.02 -8.74
CA TYR A 285 -7.83 0.02 -7.71
C TYR A 285 -8.35 0.47 -6.35
N ILE A 286 -9.13 -0.38 -5.71
CA ILE A 286 -9.76 -0.09 -4.42
C ILE A 286 -9.35 -1.13 -3.40
N VAL A 287 -8.69 -0.68 -2.32
CA VAL A 287 -8.32 -1.52 -1.18
C VAL A 287 -9.01 -1.07 0.09
N GLY A 288 -9.69 -1.97 0.78
CA GLY A 288 -10.46 -1.69 2.00
C GLY A 288 -9.74 -2.12 3.27
N GLU A 289 -9.85 -1.30 4.31
CA GLU A 289 -9.43 -1.70 5.64
C GLU A 289 -10.57 -2.40 6.38
N VAL A 290 -10.40 -3.70 6.61
CA VAL A 290 -11.27 -4.52 7.44
C VAL A 290 -10.42 -5.21 8.49
N TRP A 291 -10.15 -4.51 9.60
CA TRP A 291 -9.32 -5.06 10.69
C TRP A 291 -10.09 -6.09 11.50
N GLU A 292 -10.10 -7.31 10.99
CA GLU A 292 -10.86 -8.44 11.50
C GLU A 292 -10.15 -9.77 11.25
N SER A 293 -10.71 -10.84 11.82
CA SER A 293 -10.21 -12.20 11.60
C SER A 293 -10.29 -12.59 10.11
N PHE A 294 -9.46 -13.56 9.70
CA PHE A 294 -9.42 -14.11 8.34
C PHE A 294 -10.82 -14.44 7.80
N THR A 295 -11.60 -15.19 8.57
CA THR A 295 -12.95 -15.61 8.17
C THR A 295 -13.97 -14.47 8.09
N THR A 296 -13.65 -13.30 8.63
CA THR A 296 -14.51 -12.11 8.56
C THR A 296 -14.11 -11.22 7.40
N TYR A 297 -12.83 -10.80 7.30
CA TYR A 297 -12.43 -9.86 6.26
C TYR A 297 -12.53 -10.45 4.85
N THR A 298 -12.30 -11.76 4.69
CA THR A 298 -12.42 -12.39 3.36
C THR A 298 -13.84 -12.37 2.79
N LYS A 299 -14.88 -12.26 3.64
CA LYS A 299 -16.27 -12.12 3.17
C LYS A 299 -16.52 -10.82 2.39
N TYR A 300 -15.70 -9.80 2.61
CA TYR A 300 -15.84 -8.52 1.91
C TYR A 300 -15.48 -8.61 0.43
N TYR A 301 -14.72 -9.65 0.03
CA TYR A 301 -14.51 -9.97 -1.39
C TYR A 301 -15.78 -10.43 -2.12
N ALA A 302 -16.90 -10.69 -1.41
CA ALA A 302 -18.20 -10.87 -2.04
C ALA A 302 -18.77 -9.56 -2.65
N SER A 303 -18.12 -8.42 -2.42
CA SER A 303 -18.42 -7.15 -3.08
C SER A 303 -17.59 -6.97 -4.36
N SER A 304 -17.78 -5.82 -5.03
CA SER A 304 -16.99 -5.40 -6.20
C SER A 304 -15.62 -4.83 -5.86
N ILE A 305 -15.16 -4.95 -4.59
CA ILE A 305 -13.85 -4.44 -4.17
C ILE A 305 -12.70 -5.26 -4.79
N ASP A 306 -11.61 -4.59 -5.15
CA ASP A 306 -10.45 -5.28 -5.71
C ASP A 306 -9.64 -5.98 -4.63
N SER A 307 -9.44 -5.34 -3.47
CA SER A 307 -8.63 -5.88 -2.38
C SER A 307 -9.16 -5.51 -0.99
N VAL A 308 -8.83 -6.36 -0.03
CA VAL A 308 -8.94 -6.08 1.40
C VAL A 308 -7.60 -6.39 2.04
N PHE A 309 -7.14 -5.54 2.98
CA PHE A 309 -5.87 -5.76 3.66
C PHE A 309 -5.81 -7.10 4.38
N GLY A 310 -4.76 -7.88 4.11
CA GLY A 310 -4.54 -9.22 4.62
C GLY A 310 -4.03 -9.25 6.07
N PHE A 311 -4.84 -8.85 7.05
CA PHE A 311 -4.47 -8.80 8.47
C PHE A 311 -3.98 -10.12 9.04
N THR A 312 -4.35 -11.26 8.44
CA THR A 312 -3.82 -12.58 8.82
C THR A 312 -2.29 -12.67 8.72
N MET A 313 -1.67 -11.89 7.83
CA MET A 313 -0.23 -11.90 7.61
C MET A 313 0.50 -10.89 8.49
N ALA A 314 -0.20 -9.85 8.96
CA ALA A 314 0.35 -8.66 9.61
C ALA A 314 0.49 -8.80 11.14
N GLU A 315 1.21 -7.85 11.73
CA GLU A 315 1.38 -7.66 13.16
C GLU A 315 2.23 -8.76 13.85
N SER A 316 2.36 -8.65 15.17
CA SER A 316 3.19 -9.54 15.99
C SER A 316 2.67 -10.97 16.04
N ASP A 317 1.36 -11.13 15.91
CA ASP A 317 0.67 -12.42 15.90
C ASP A 317 0.27 -12.89 14.50
N GLY A 318 0.60 -12.12 13.47
CA GLY A 318 0.41 -12.47 12.07
C GLY A 318 1.28 -13.63 11.61
N LYS A 319 0.91 -14.18 10.47
CA LYS A 319 1.55 -15.39 9.94
C LYS A 319 3.03 -15.19 9.64
N ILE A 320 3.41 -14.02 9.07
CA ILE A 320 4.80 -13.72 8.71
C ILE A 320 5.67 -13.65 9.97
N ALA A 321 5.30 -12.84 10.96
CA ALA A 321 6.08 -12.72 12.20
C ALA A 321 6.19 -14.04 12.96
N LYS A 322 5.10 -14.83 13.02
CA LYS A 322 5.12 -16.18 13.62
C LYS A 322 6.04 -17.13 12.88
N THR A 323 6.01 -17.13 11.55
CA THR A 323 6.89 -17.96 10.71
C THR A 323 8.35 -17.65 11.02
N VAL A 324 8.76 -16.38 10.95
CA VAL A 324 10.12 -15.94 11.24
C VAL A 324 10.55 -16.24 12.70
N ASN A 325 9.67 -16.06 13.67
CA ASN A 325 9.98 -16.38 15.09
C ASN A 325 10.12 -17.89 15.35
N LEU A 326 9.54 -18.74 14.52
CA LEU A 326 9.61 -20.20 14.58
C LEU A 326 10.62 -20.79 13.57
N SER A 327 11.24 -19.97 12.77
CA SER A 327 12.26 -20.35 11.78
C SER A 327 13.31 -21.26 12.40
N GLY A 328 13.60 -22.40 11.73
CA GLY A 328 14.51 -23.45 12.20
C GLY A 328 14.00 -24.32 13.37
N LYS A 329 12.79 -24.12 13.87
CA LYS A 329 12.29 -24.84 15.06
C LYS A 329 11.08 -25.74 14.83
N ALA A 330 10.38 -25.54 13.73
CA ALA A 330 9.14 -26.23 13.39
C ALA A 330 8.96 -26.19 11.87
N ASN A 331 7.93 -26.87 11.33
CA ASN A 331 7.57 -26.79 9.91
C ASN A 331 6.97 -25.40 9.59
N SER A 332 7.71 -24.32 9.85
CA SER A 332 7.21 -22.95 9.70
C SER A 332 7.11 -22.56 8.23
N ALA A 333 8.06 -22.99 7.39
CA ALA A 333 8.06 -22.78 5.95
C ALA A 333 6.83 -23.43 5.28
N GLU A 334 6.58 -24.72 5.54
CA GLU A 334 5.41 -25.41 5.01
C GLU A 334 4.10 -24.77 5.48
N SER A 335 4.03 -24.44 6.78
CA SER A 335 2.86 -23.77 7.36
C SER A 335 2.62 -22.37 6.77
N PHE A 336 3.66 -21.66 6.35
CA PHE A 336 3.55 -20.40 5.61
C PHE A 336 3.04 -20.63 4.19
N ALA A 337 3.63 -21.58 3.45
CA ALA A 337 3.24 -21.94 2.10
C ALA A 337 1.74 -22.36 2.03
N GLN A 338 1.28 -23.18 2.98
CA GLN A 338 -0.12 -23.58 3.08
C GLN A 338 -1.05 -22.38 3.40
N ALA A 339 -0.58 -21.44 4.24
CA ALA A 339 -1.36 -20.24 4.54
C ALA A 339 -1.52 -19.35 3.30
N MET A 340 -0.47 -19.16 2.49
CA MET A 340 -0.55 -18.43 1.21
C MET A 340 -1.58 -19.06 0.28
N ALA A 341 -1.50 -20.36 0.05
CA ALA A 341 -2.44 -21.09 -0.82
C ALA A 341 -3.88 -21.00 -0.29
N THR A 342 -4.07 -21.05 1.03
CA THR A 342 -5.38 -20.94 1.66
C THR A 342 -5.98 -19.54 1.45
N VAL A 343 -5.21 -18.48 1.63
CA VAL A 343 -5.67 -17.10 1.43
C VAL A 343 -6.09 -16.90 -0.03
N GLU A 344 -5.23 -17.27 -0.98
CA GLU A 344 -5.49 -17.15 -2.40
C GLU A 344 -6.77 -17.90 -2.81
N GLN A 345 -6.91 -19.17 -2.39
CA GLN A 345 -8.10 -19.97 -2.71
C GLN A 345 -9.37 -19.36 -2.09
N THR A 346 -9.28 -18.88 -0.84
CA THR A 346 -10.44 -18.29 -0.15
C THR A 346 -10.89 -17.00 -0.86
N ILE A 347 -9.96 -16.16 -1.31
CA ILE A 347 -10.30 -14.97 -2.09
C ILE A 347 -10.96 -15.36 -3.41
N ALA A 348 -10.38 -16.33 -4.13
CA ALA A 348 -10.92 -16.83 -5.40
C ALA A 348 -12.33 -17.45 -5.26
N ASP A 349 -12.64 -18.05 -4.11
CA ASP A 349 -13.97 -18.59 -3.82
C ASP A 349 -15.05 -17.48 -3.70
N TYR A 350 -14.66 -16.24 -3.36
CA TYR A 350 -15.56 -15.10 -3.27
C TYR A 350 -15.57 -14.24 -4.54
N SER A 351 -14.42 -14.05 -5.19
CA SER A 351 -14.28 -13.10 -6.30
C SER A 351 -13.20 -13.54 -7.29
N GLU A 352 -13.56 -13.60 -8.57
CA GLU A 352 -12.60 -13.82 -9.67
C GLU A 352 -11.67 -12.61 -9.88
N ARG A 353 -12.04 -11.43 -9.38
CA ARG A 353 -11.27 -10.19 -9.46
C ARG A 353 -10.45 -9.91 -8.21
N GLY A 354 -10.72 -10.64 -7.13
CA GLY A 354 -10.10 -10.39 -5.84
C GLY A 354 -8.58 -10.52 -5.88
N ILE A 355 -7.89 -9.49 -5.42
CA ILE A 355 -6.43 -9.44 -5.32
C ILE A 355 -6.07 -9.40 -3.84
N ASP A 356 -5.21 -10.31 -3.37
CA ASP A 356 -4.72 -10.24 -1.98
C ASP A 356 -3.88 -8.96 -1.78
N ALA A 357 -4.04 -8.30 -0.64
CA ALA A 357 -3.27 -7.13 -0.25
C ALA A 357 -2.47 -7.43 1.03
N PRO A 358 -1.43 -8.28 0.95
CA PRO A 358 -0.64 -8.64 2.11
C PRO A 358 0.24 -7.48 2.58
N PHE A 359 0.45 -7.39 3.89
CA PHE A 359 1.34 -6.44 4.53
C PHE A 359 1.89 -7.02 5.84
N ILE A 360 2.91 -6.41 6.42
CA ILE A 360 3.46 -6.82 7.72
C ILE A 360 3.06 -5.83 8.80
N GLY A 361 3.12 -4.54 8.49
CA GLY A 361 2.74 -3.46 9.36
C GLY A 361 2.32 -2.23 8.57
N ASN A 362 1.66 -1.28 9.25
CA ASN A 362 1.20 -0.03 8.69
C ASN A 362 1.32 1.10 9.74
N HIS A 363 0.71 2.25 9.47
CA HIS A 363 0.75 3.41 10.36
C HIS A 363 -0.02 3.24 11.69
N ASP A 364 -0.80 2.16 11.84
CA ASP A 364 -1.59 1.84 13.04
C ASP A 364 -1.02 0.64 13.83
N THR A 365 -0.07 -0.10 13.26
CA THR A 365 0.53 -1.27 13.88
C THR A 365 1.97 -1.00 14.34
N ASP A 366 2.47 -1.80 15.27
CA ASP A 366 3.88 -1.76 15.65
C ASP A 366 4.78 -2.09 14.46
N ARG A 367 5.91 -1.40 14.34
CA ARG A 367 6.87 -1.63 13.26
C ARG A 367 7.52 -2.99 13.35
N ILE A 368 7.69 -3.65 12.22
CA ILE A 368 8.24 -5.01 12.12
C ILE A 368 9.63 -5.14 12.75
N ALA A 369 10.46 -4.11 12.65
CA ALA A 369 11.79 -4.12 13.26
C ALA A 369 11.73 -4.36 14.79
N GLY A 370 10.81 -3.71 15.49
CA GLY A 370 10.59 -3.91 16.92
C GLY A 370 10.00 -5.29 17.24
N ILE A 371 9.02 -5.73 16.46
CA ILE A 371 8.40 -7.06 16.57
C ILE A 371 9.45 -8.18 16.46
N LEU A 372 10.40 -8.03 15.55
CA LEU A 372 11.49 -8.98 15.31
C LEU A 372 12.77 -8.65 16.11
N ARG A 373 12.67 -7.82 17.15
CA ARG A 373 13.73 -7.49 18.10
C ARG A 373 14.96 -6.87 17.48
N TYR A 374 14.79 -6.14 16.39
CA TYR A 374 15.84 -5.49 15.63
C TYR A 374 16.93 -6.45 15.12
N ASP A 375 16.57 -7.69 14.87
CA ASP A 375 17.44 -8.67 14.22
C ASP A 375 17.38 -8.48 12.70
N PRO A 376 18.46 -8.03 12.04
CA PRO A 376 18.43 -7.74 10.61
C PRO A 376 18.18 -8.99 9.75
N ALA A 377 18.63 -10.17 10.17
CA ALA A 377 18.36 -11.41 9.45
C ALA A 377 16.87 -11.73 9.43
N ARG A 378 16.20 -11.59 10.57
CA ARG A 378 14.75 -11.81 10.69
C ARG A 378 13.92 -10.78 9.94
N ILE A 379 14.35 -9.50 9.95
CA ILE A 379 13.66 -8.44 9.20
C ILE A 379 13.75 -8.74 7.69
N LYS A 380 14.92 -9.14 7.20
CA LYS A 380 15.11 -9.58 5.81
C LYS A 380 14.24 -10.80 5.48
N GLU A 381 14.24 -11.82 6.34
CA GLU A 381 13.42 -13.02 6.14
C GLU A 381 11.93 -12.66 6.04
N ALA A 382 11.40 -11.80 6.93
CA ALA A 382 10.03 -11.32 6.88
C ALA A 382 9.72 -10.58 5.56
N ALA A 383 10.62 -9.73 5.10
CA ALA A 383 10.49 -9.04 3.81
C ALA A 383 10.45 -10.03 2.63
N GLY A 384 11.32 -11.06 2.65
CA GLY A 384 11.34 -12.12 1.65
C GLY A 384 10.02 -12.89 1.61
N LEU A 385 9.48 -13.25 2.78
CA LEU A 385 8.17 -13.91 2.87
C LEU A 385 7.06 -13.03 2.30
N LEU A 386 6.97 -11.75 2.70
CA LEU A 386 5.96 -10.82 2.18
C LEU A 386 6.03 -10.69 0.65
N LEU A 387 7.23 -10.45 0.12
CA LEU A 387 7.41 -10.12 -1.30
C LEU A 387 7.37 -11.35 -2.22
N THR A 388 7.26 -12.56 -1.67
CA THR A 388 6.97 -13.79 -2.42
C THR A 388 5.49 -14.17 -2.44
N MET A 389 4.63 -13.48 -1.71
CA MET A 389 3.18 -13.72 -1.69
C MET A 389 2.52 -13.29 -3.00
N SER A 390 1.33 -13.84 -3.28
CA SER A 390 0.43 -13.37 -4.35
C SER A 390 -0.12 -11.97 -4.08
N GLY A 391 -0.74 -11.39 -5.09
CA GLY A 391 -1.47 -10.13 -4.96
C GLY A 391 -0.58 -8.90 -4.99
N SER A 392 -0.98 -7.87 -4.28
CA SER A 392 -0.37 -6.54 -4.23
C SER A 392 0.11 -6.24 -2.81
N PRO A 393 1.39 -6.55 -2.49
CA PRO A 393 1.93 -6.29 -1.17
C PRO A 393 2.07 -4.80 -0.88
N PHE A 394 1.81 -4.44 0.38
CA PHE A 394 2.01 -3.09 0.90
C PHE A 394 3.19 -3.08 1.86
N VAL A 395 4.16 -2.19 1.62
CA VAL A 395 5.31 -1.94 2.49
C VAL A 395 5.18 -0.56 3.08
N TYR A 396 5.21 -0.45 4.39
CA TYR A 396 5.14 0.82 5.09
C TYR A 396 6.50 1.52 5.06
N TYR A 397 6.54 2.81 4.70
CA TYR A 397 7.79 3.57 4.60
C TYR A 397 8.66 3.39 5.85
N GLY A 398 9.94 3.19 5.64
CA GLY A 398 10.92 2.98 6.71
C GLY A 398 11.07 1.53 7.17
N ASP A 399 10.17 0.61 6.82
CA ASP A 399 10.36 -0.81 7.12
C ASP A 399 11.57 -1.37 6.36
N GLU A 400 11.83 -0.85 5.15
CA GLU A 400 12.98 -1.21 4.32
C GLU A 400 14.33 -0.75 4.90
N ILE A 401 14.33 0.14 5.88
CA ILE A 401 15.54 0.52 6.62
C ILE A 401 15.54 0.04 8.06
N GLY A 402 14.52 -0.72 8.48
CA GLY A 402 14.37 -1.19 9.84
C GLY A 402 13.99 -0.10 10.84
N LEU A 403 13.20 0.90 10.43
CA LEU A 403 12.79 2.02 11.26
C LEU A 403 12.05 1.54 12.52
N SER A 404 12.34 2.16 13.66
CA SER A 404 11.72 1.85 14.95
C SER A 404 10.38 2.55 15.12
N GLY A 405 9.51 1.98 15.95
CA GLY A 405 8.23 2.59 16.36
C GLY A 405 7.24 1.57 16.91
N SER A 406 6.79 1.78 18.15
CA SER A 406 5.81 0.89 18.79
C SER A 406 5.04 1.60 19.90
N GLY A 407 3.96 0.99 20.32
CA GLY A 407 3.10 1.45 21.41
C GLY A 407 2.14 2.55 20.95
N ARG A 408 2.44 3.81 21.24
CA ARG A 408 1.59 4.96 20.83
C ARG A 408 1.61 5.13 19.31
N ASP A 409 0.51 5.59 18.75
CA ASP A 409 0.38 5.78 17.29
C ASP A 409 1.42 6.76 16.74
N GLU A 410 1.72 7.81 17.48
CA GLU A 410 2.73 8.78 17.10
C GLU A 410 4.12 8.15 16.89
N ASN A 411 4.47 7.15 17.71
CA ASN A 411 5.75 6.44 17.61
C ASN A 411 5.84 5.60 16.33
N LYS A 412 4.73 5.00 15.90
CA LYS A 412 4.64 4.17 14.68
C LYS A 412 4.85 4.99 13.41
N ARG A 413 4.62 6.31 13.49
CA ARG A 413 4.69 7.30 12.40
C ARG A 413 5.96 8.15 12.48
N ALA A 414 7.08 7.54 12.94
CA ALA A 414 8.36 8.20 13.11
C ALA A 414 8.95 8.72 11.78
N PRO A 415 9.77 9.79 11.82
CA PRO A 415 10.39 10.37 10.64
C PRO A 415 11.26 9.39 9.85
N MET A 416 11.18 9.46 8.51
CA MET A 416 12.11 8.77 7.62
C MET A 416 13.51 9.36 7.74
N ILE A 417 14.54 8.52 7.66
CA ILE A 417 15.94 8.92 7.81
C ILE A 417 16.65 8.74 6.48
N TRP A 418 16.79 9.84 5.76
CA TRP A 418 17.35 9.83 4.41
C TRP A 418 18.86 9.77 4.40
N ASP A 419 19.50 10.62 5.22
CA ASP A 419 20.96 10.73 5.35
C ASP A 419 21.36 11.14 6.77
N ASP A 420 22.67 11.19 7.02
CA ASP A 420 23.21 11.61 8.31
C ASP A 420 23.21 13.14 8.52
N ASN A 421 22.95 13.91 7.46
CA ASN A 421 22.94 15.37 7.51
C ASN A 421 21.56 15.92 7.89
N GLY A 422 20.53 15.06 7.90
CA GLY A 422 19.16 15.42 8.20
C GLY A 422 18.43 16.09 7.03
N SER A 423 18.84 15.83 5.78
CA SER A 423 18.16 16.35 4.61
C SER A 423 16.73 15.77 4.53
N GLY A 424 15.73 16.64 4.46
CA GLY A 424 14.32 16.24 4.41
C GLY A 424 13.79 15.59 5.70
N LEU A 425 14.52 15.70 6.81
CA LEU A 425 14.11 15.16 8.11
C LEU A 425 12.95 16.00 8.66
N THR A 426 11.90 15.32 9.10
CA THR A 426 10.74 15.94 9.75
C THR A 426 10.86 15.90 11.28
N TYR A 427 10.02 16.67 11.98
CA TYR A 427 9.93 16.58 13.45
C TYR A 427 9.16 15.34 13.91
N GLY A 428 8.41 14.68 13.00
CA GLY A 428 7.48 13.63 13.34
C GLY A 428 6.18 14.14 13.99
N PRO A 429 5.27 13.22 14.37
CA PRO A 429 4.02 13.57 15.01
C PRO A 429 4.20 14.34 16.33
N PRO A 430 3.27 15.25 16.69
CA PRO A 430 3.23 15.84 18.01
C PRO A 430 3.18 14.75 19.10
N ASP A 431 3.86 14.97 20.20
CA ASP A 431 3.90 14.04 21.35
C ASP A 431 4.53 12.66 21.06
N MET A 432 5.20 12.50 19.92
CA MET A 432 6.00 11.31 19.63
C MET A 432 7.13 11.18 20.68
N GLU A 433 7.26 10.00 21.24
CA GLU A 433 8.39 9.69 22.10
C GLU A 433 9.65 9.51 21.25
N ARG A 434 10.81 9.85 21.80
CA ARG A 434 12.07 9.66 21.09
C ARG A 434 12.26 8.18 20.74
N GLN A 435 12.32 7.87 19.45
CA GLN A 435 12.65 6.56 18.95
C GLN A 435 14.17 6.43 18.79
N GLU A 436 14.72 5.29 19.24
CA GLU A 436 16.14 4.98 19.00
C GLU A 436 16.24 4.20 17.68
N ASN A 437 16.82 4.82 16.64
CA ASN A 437 17.12 4.10 15.42
C ASN A 437 18.31 3.17 15.65
N ARG A 438 18.13 1.92 15.25
CA ARG A 438 19.13 0.86 15.42
C ARG A 438 19.86 0.52 14.14
N PHE A 439 19.39 1.08 13.04
CA PHE A 439 19.96 0.89 11.70
C PHE A 439 20.31 2.23 11.07
N GLU A 440 21.12 2.16 10.05
CA GLU A 440 21.66 3.33 9.34
C GLU A 440 20.60 3.98 8.42
N SER A 441 20.90 5.20 7.97
CA SER A 441 20.08 5.96 7.03
C SER A 441 19.95 5.27 5.66
N VAL A 442 18.99 5.75 4.85
CA VAL A 442 18.80 5.29 3.44
C VAL A 442 20.12 5.37 2.66
N GLU A 443 20.81 6.53 2.71
CA GLU A 443 22.06 6.75 1.99
C GLU A 443 23.13 5.69 2.31
N LYS A 444 23.31 5.39 3.59
CA LYS A 444 24.28 4.38 4.03
C LYS A 444 23.85 2.98 3.66
N GLN A 445 22.58 2.64 3.86
CA GLN A 445 22.07 1.31 3.51
C GLN A 445 22.09 1.06 2.00
N LEU A 446 21.90 2.07 1.16
CA LEU A 446 22.08 1.94 -0.29
C LEU A 446 23.51 1.55 -0.67
N SER A 447 24.51 2.00 0.10
CA SER A 447 25.92 1.69 -0.15
C SER A 447 26.40 0.37 0.48
N ASP A 448 25.58 -0.26 1.34
CA ASP A 448 25.86 -1.56 1.97
C ASP A 448 25.06 -2.67 1.28
N PRO A 449 25.69 -3.54 0.46
CA PRO A 449 25.00 -4.61 -0.24
C PRO A 449 24.28 -5.61 0.70
N ASP A 450 24.70 -5.69 1.96
CA ASP A 450 24.10 -6.58 2.95
C ASP A 450 23.01 -5.90 3.81
N SER A 451 22.69 -4.65 3.53
CA SER A 451 21.67 -3.91 4.27
C SER A 451 20.26 -4.52 4.13
N ILE A 452 19.37 -4.15 5.05
CA ILE A 452 17.95 -4.47 4.97
C ILE A 452 17.36 -3.87 3.69
N LEU A 453 17.70 -2.61 3.39
CA LEU A 453 17.23 -1.89 2.21
C LEU A 453 17.56 -2.60 0.90
N ASN A 454 18.81 -3.01 0.72
CA ASN A 454 19.23 -3.72 -0.48
C ASN A 454 18.63 -5.13 -0.59
N TYR A 455 18.27 -5.75 0.52
CA TYR A 455 17.49 -6.99 0.51
C TYR A 455 16.06 -6.75 -0.02
N TYR A 456 15.35 -5.71 0.48
CA TYR A 456 14.04 -5.31 -0.05
C TYR A 456 14.11 -5.01 -1.55
N LYS A 457 15.12 -4.23 -1.97
CA LYS A 457 15.34 -3.88 -3.38
C LYS A 457 15.50 -5.11 -4.26
N ARG A 458 16.28 -6.10 -3.82
CA ARG A 458 16.43 -7.39 -4.55
C ARG A 458 15.12 -8.16 -4.62
N ALA A 459 14.40 -8.27 -3.51
CA ALA A 459 13.14 -8.99 -3.46
C ALA A 459 12.07 -8.38 -4.39
N LEU A 460 11.95 -7.04 -4.38
CA LEU A 460 11.07 -6.30 -5.28
C LEU A 460 11.47 -6.48 -6.74
N ARG A 461 12.77 -6.49 -7.04
CA ARG A 461 13.28 -6.72 -8.39
C ARG A 461 12.92 -8.12 -8.88
N ILE A 462 13.18 -9.18 -8.07
CA ILE A 462 12.81 -10.56 -8.39
C ILE A 462 11.32 -10.65 -8.72
N ARG A 463 10.49 -10.02 -7.90
CA ARG A 463 9.05 -9.97 -8.09
C ARG A 463 8.65 -9.28 -9.40
N ASN A 464 9.26 -8.15 -9.73
CA ASN A 464 8.98 -7.39 -10.96
C ASN A 464 9.48 -8.11 -12.23
N GLU A 465 10.53 -8.91 -12.14
CA GLU A 465 11.02 -9.70 -13.28
C GLU A 465 10.18 -10.97 -13.51
N ASN A 466 9.46 -11.44 -12.49
CA ASN A 466 8.71 -12.69 -12.52
C ASN A 466 7.23 -12.48 -12.15
N PRO A 467 6.40 -12.06 -13.11
CA PRO A 467 5.00 -11.71 -12.86
C PRO A 467 4.16 -12.87 -12.29
N GLU A 468 4.63 -14.12 -12.45
CA GLU A 468 4.01 -15.31 -11.85
C GLU A 468 3.95 -15.21 -10.33
N ILE A 469 4.90 -14.52 -9.68
CA ILE A 469 4.91 -14.36 -8.22
C ILE A 469 3.67 -13.58 -7.74
N ALA A 470 3.28 -12.54 -8.45
CA ALA A 470 2.13 -11.72 -8.09
C ALA A 470 0.79 -12.34 -8.52
N ARG A 471 0.75 -12.92 -9.73
CA ARG A 471 -0.48 -13.26 -10.47
C ARG A 471 -0.77 -14.76 -10.56
N GLY A 472 0.24 -15.59 -10.29
CA GLY A 472 0.14 -17.04 -10.47
C GLY A 472 -0.72 -17.71 -9.40
N THR A 473 -1.32 -18.82 -9.74
CA THR A 473 -1.93 -19.74 -8.78
C THR A 473 -0.86 -20.48 -8.00
N THR A 474 -1.10 -20.70 -6.69
CA THR A 474 -0.14 -21.35 -5.77
C THR A 474 -0.43 -22.84 -5.68
N GLU A 475 0.60 -23.65 -5.97
CA GLU A 475 0.65 -25.07 -5.66
C GLU A 475 1.77 -25.32 -4.64
N VAL A 476 1.43 -25.88 -3.48
CA VAL A 476 2.43 -26.28 -2.48
C VAL A 476 2.91 -27.69 -2.81
N LEU A 477 4.22 -27.86 -3.00
CA LEU A 477 4.79 -29.16 -3.38
C LEU A 477 5.03 -30.04 -2.14
N GLU A 478 4.69 -31.32 -2.25
CA GLU A 478 5.05 -32.33 -1.27
C GLU A 478 6.52 -32.74 -1.45
N LEU A 479 7.40 -32.28 -0.56
CA LEU A 479 8.82 -32.61 -0.61
C LEU A 479 9.08 -34.00 0.00
N SER A 480 9.06 -35.04 -0.82
CA SER A 480 9.37 -36.41 -0.39
C SER A 480 10.84 -36.54 -0.01
N GLY A 481 11.13 -37.07 1.16
CA GLY A 481 12.50 -37.35 1.62
C GLY A 481 13.16 -36.19 2.38
N ASN A 482 12.44 -35.15 2.74
CA ASN A 482 12.93 -34.08 3.58
C ASN A 482 13.11 -34.57 5.02
N SER A 483 14.32 -34.98 5.37
CA SER A 483 14.64 -35.56 6.68
C SER A 483 15.25 -34.51 7.62
N GLY A 484 14.57 -33.38 7.86
CA GLY A 484 14.92 -32.59 9.02
C GLY A 484 15.19 -31.12 8.85
N GLY A 485 14.75 -30.46 7.78
CA GLY A 485 14.84 -28.99 7.62
C GLY A 485 13.48 -28.31 7.65
N ASP A 486 13.45 -27.02 8.00
CA ASP A 486 12.28 -26.16 7.86
C ASP A 486 12.22 -25.62 6.41
N ILE A 487 11.77 -26.47 5.48
CA ILE A 487 11.81 -26.24 4.05
C ILE A 487 10.42 -26.37 3.46
N ALA A 488 10.11 -25.51 2.50
CA ALA A 488 8.91 -25.61 1.66
C ALA A 488 9.21 -25.20 0.22
N ALA A 489 8.42 -25.71 -0.72
CA ALA A 489 8.46 -25.27 -2.11
C ALA A 489 7.04 -24.97 -2.61
N VAL A 490 6.90 -23.88 -3.34
CA VAL A 490 5.65 -23.50 -4.00
C VAL A 490 5.90 -23.25 -5.49
N ARG A 491 5.00 -23.75 -6.33
CA ARG A 491 4.95 -23.43 -7.75
C ARG A 491 3.91 -22.34 -7.97
N ARG A 492 4.32 -21.28 -8.65
CA ARG A 492 3.42 -20.19 -9.08
C ARG A 492 3.25 -20.28 -10.58
N THR A 493 2.00 -20.45 -11.05
CA THR A 493 1.71 -20.61 -12.49
C THR A 493 0.80 -19.52 -12.99
N TRP A 494 1.23 -18.79 -14.01
CA TRP A 494 0.48 -17.72 -14.67
C TRP A 494 0.72 -17.74 -16.18
N ASN A 495 -0.36 -17.67 -16.97
CA ASN A 495 -0.31 -17.66 -18.45
C ASN A 495 0.56 -18.77 -19.07
N GLY A 496 0.57 -19.97 -18.44
CA GLY A 496 1.34 -21.11 -18.92
C GLY A 496 2.85 -21.06 -18.59
N SER A 497 3.30 -20.02 -17.89
CA SER A 497 4.66 -19.94 -17.32
C SER A 497 4.61 -20.23 -15.82
N SER A 498 5.66 -20.87 -15.30
CA SER A 498 5.73 -21.21 -13.88
C SER A 498 7.09 -20.82 -13.30
N ILE A 499 7.08 -20.35 -12.06
CA ILE A 499 8.25 -20.18 -11.23
C ILE A 499 8.12 -21.06 -9.99
N LEU A 500 9.20 -21.70 -9.60
CA LEU A 500 9.29 -22.46 -8.36
C LEU A 500 10.03 -21.62 -7.33
N ILE A 501 9.45 -21.46 -6.14
CA ILE A 501 10.01 -20.72 -5.02
C ILE A 501 10.28 -21.73 -3.91
N VAL A 502 11.54 -21.85 -3.50
CA VAL A 502 11.95 -22.77 -2.45
C VAL A 502 12.44 -21.97 -1.25
N TYR A 503 11.84 -22.23 -0.11
CA TYR A 503 12.17 -21.59 1.17
C TYR A 503 12.98 -22.57 2.02
N ASN A 504 14.15 -22.17 2.49
CA ASN A 504 14.87 -22.80 3.57
C ASN A 504 14.92 -21.84 4.76
N LEU A 505 14.07 -22.07 5.75
CA LEU A 505 14.01 -21.27 6.98
C LEU A 505 14.79 -21.92 8.13
N SER A 506 15.58 -22.96 7.87
CA SER A 506 16.39 -23.64 8.89
C SER A 506 17.76 -22.98 9.08
N ASP A 507 18.39 -23.25 10.22
CA ASP A 507 19.76 -22.82 10.57
C ASP A 507 20.83 -23.61 9.78
N GLU A 508 20.43 -24.62 9.00
CA GLU A 508 21.33 -25.50 8.24
C GLU A 508 21.05 -25.40 6.74
N ALA A 509 22.08 -25.62 5.94
CA ALA A 509 21.90 -25.77 4.49
C ALA A 509 21.10 -27.04 4.17
N ALA A 510 20.31 -26.97 3.12
CA ALA A 510 19.47 -28.07 2.67
C ALA A 510 19.82 -28.51 1.24
N SER A 511 19.67 -29.81 0.95
CA SER A 511 19.81 -30.36 -0.41
C SER A 511 18.50 -31.00 -0.84
N LEU A 512 18.01 -30.63 -2.02
CA LEU A 512 16.81 -31.20 -2.64
C LEU A 512 17.11 -31.75 -4.00
N SER A 513 16.70 -33.01 -4.23
CA SER A 513 16.89 -33.65 -5.55
C SER A 513 15.94 -33.04 -6.60
N ASP A 514 16.33 -33.07 -7.88
CA ASP A 514 15.50 -32.65 -9.01
C ASP A 514 14.15 -33.39 -9.04
N ALA A 515 14.13 -34.66 -8.64
CA ALA A 515 12.91 -35.45 -8.56
C ALA A 515 11.95 -34.97 -7.46
N ALA A 516 12.46 -34.44 -6.33
CA ALA A 516 11.63 -33.87 -5.25
C ALA A 516 11.00 -32.53 -5.66
N LEU A 517 11.64 -31.82 -6.60
CA LEU A 517 11.19 -30.51 -7.09
C LEU A 517 10.44 -30.63 -8.43
N GLU A 518 10.28 -31.86 -8.99
CA GLU A 518 9.69 -32.11 -10.31
C GLU A 518 10.34 -31.23 -11.41
N LEU A 519 11.70 -31.19 -11.40
CA LEU A 519 12.50 -30.39 -12.31
C LEU A 519 12.95 -31.21 -13.53
N ASP A 520 12.50 -30.84 -14.73
CA ASP A 520 13.01 -31.40 -15.99
C ASP A 520 14.23 -30.65 -16.56
N SER A 521 14.29 -29.33 -16.34
CA SER A 521 15.48 -28.48 -16.58
C SER A 521 15.18 -27.09 -16.10
N ARG A 522 15.75 -26.65 -15.00
CA ARG A 522 15.55 -25.29 -14.47
C ARG A 522 16.87 -24.64 -14.11
N ASN A 523 16.85 -23.31 -14.10
CA ASN A 523 18.00 -22.52 -13.68
C ASN A 523 17.61 -21.69 -12.46
N ILE A 524 18.59 -21.41 -11.62
CA ILE A 524 18.42 -20.43 -10.55
C ILE A 524 18.23 -19.07 -11.22
N ARG A 525 17.09 -18.46 -11.01
CA ARG A 525 16.74 -17.12 -11.52
C ARG A 525 17.22 -16.03 -10.58
N GLY A 526 17.19 -16.30 -9.31
CA GLY A 526 17.63 -15.41 -8.26
C GLY A 526 17.53 -16.08 -6.92
N TYR A 527 18.03 -15.43 -5.90
CA TYR A 527 17.90 -15.87 -4.53
C TYR A 527 17.95 -14.69 -3.55
N LEU A 528 17.40 -14.91 -2.38
CA LEU A 528 17.42 -14.01 -1.25
C LEU A 528 18.04 -14.78 -0.08
N ALA A 529 19.18 -14.35 0.42
CA ALA A 529 19.80 -14.89 1.63
C ALA A 529 19.97 -13.78 2.67
N VAL A 530 19.82 -14.11 3.95
CA VAL A 530 19.94 -13.12 5.03
C VAL A 530 21.40 -12.79 5.35
N SER A 531 22.32 -13.69 5.01
CA SER A 531 23.77 -13.53 5.22
C SER A 531 24.52 -13.44 3.88
N SER A 532 25.59 -12.65 3.87
CA SER A 532 26.47 -12.54 2.71
C SER A 532 27.28 -13.81 2.48
N GLY A 533 27.56 -14.11 1.22
CA GLY A 533 28.36 -15.26 0.79
C GLY A 533 27.63 -16.59 0.73
N ASP A 534 26.38 -16.64 1.14
CA ASP A 534 25.52 -17.82 1.05
C ASP A 534 24.87 -17.89 -0.33
N GLU A 535 25.45 -18.66 -1.24
CA GLU A 535 24.95 -18.83 -2.60
C GLU A 535 24.34 -20.21 -2.82
N PRO A 536 23.14 -20.33 -3.41
CA PRO A 536 22.60 -21.63 -3.82
C PRO A 536 23.35 -22.17 -5.04
N SER A 537 23.40 -23.50 -5.17
CA SER A 537 23.93 -24.16 -6.35
C SER A 537 22.99 -25.25 -6.84
N LEU A 538 23.02 -25.49 -8.16
CA LEU A 538 22.21 -26.51 -8.82
C LEU A 538 23.14 -27.39 -9.70
N SER A 539 23.47 -28.60 -9.21
CA SER A 539 24.32 -29.56 -9.91
C SER A 539 23.87 -31.00 -9.64
N GLY A 540 22.66 -31.35 -10.15
CA GLY A 540 22.00 -32.63 -9.87
C GLY A 540 21.16 -32.64 -8.62
N GLU A 541 21.48 -31.78 -7.64
CA GLU A 541 20.68 -31.44 -6.48
C GLU A 541 20.73 -29.92 -6.30
N LEU A 542 19.66 -29.36 -5.77
CA LEU A 542 19.61 -27.96 -5.37
C LEU A 542 20.15 -27.82 -3.95
N GLU A 543 21.31 -27.21 -3.81
CA GLU A 543 21.83 -26.78 -2.49
C GLU A 543 21.29 -25.43 -2.14
N ILE A 544 20.65 -25.33 -0.97
CA ILE A 544 19.95 -24.12 -0.49
C ILE A 544 20.60 -23.67 0.81
N PRO A 545 21.19 -22.47 0.85
CA PRO A 545 21.75 -21.93 2.08
C PRO A 545 20.73 -21.79 3.22
N PRO A 546 21.18 -21.70 4.48
CA PRO A 546 20.30 -21.37 5.61
C PRO A 546 19.59 -20.04 5.39
N HIS A 547 18.37 -19.92 5.92
CA HIS A 547 17.59 -18.67 5.89
C HIS A 547 17.59 -18.01 4.50
N SER A 548 17.26 -18.78 3.47
CA SER A 548 17.26 -18.30 2.09
C SER A 548 16.00 -18.71 1.32
N ILE A 549 15.71 -17.94 0.28
CA ILE A 549 14.63 -18.21 -0.68
C ILE A 549 15.25 -18.28 -2.07
N VAL A 550 15.02 -19.37 -2.78
CA VAL A 550 15.59 -19.63 -4.11
C VAL A 550 14.48 -19.66 -5.15
N PHE A 551 14.70 -19.00 -6.26
CA PHE A 551 13.76 -18.91 -7.38
C PHE A 551 14.30 -19.67 -8.57
N LEU A 552 13.50 -20.60 -9.09
CA LEU A 552 13.86 -21.49 -10.21
C LEU A 552 12.86 -21.33 -11.36
N LYS A 553 13.39 -21.21 -12.59
CA LYS A 553 12.54 -21.12 -13.79
C LYS A 553 13.19 -21.79 -15.00
#